data_7e1a35bea1ba8538cf20fd3d3389b490
#
_entry.id   7e1a35bea1ba8538cf20fd3d3389b490
#
_cell.length_a   1.000
_cell.length_b   1.000
_cell.length_c   1.000
_cell.angle_alpha   90.00
_cell.angle_beta   90.00
_cell.angle_gamma   90.00
#
_symmetry.space_group_name_H-M   'P 1'
#
loop_
_entity.id
_entity.type
_entity.pdbx_description
1 polymer ?
#
loop_
_entity_poly.entity_id
_entity_poly.type
_entity_poly.pdbx_seq_one_letter_code
_entity_poly.pdbx_strand_id
1 'polypeptide(L)'
;MQTRFRINRTYAVATFDVAMAAISFAVALLLRRGIGNFWHESSGFFVEGIVAFCVISAIVFWRMRIYRGFWRYTSSRDVAKIGWAAGIVVLIFVALLFAATRLEAYPRSALPIDFLVLVALLAGPRILYRSFMERGLRGFFQRGNDEHRIPVLLLGAGDDAELFMRASLSGSAANYRVVGLIDDEEGKIGSH
;
A
#
# COMPACT_ATOMS: atom_id res chain seq x y z
N MET A 1 18.58 -3.85 -22.12
CA MET A 1 17.12 -3.89 -22.33
C MET A 1 16.30 -3.78 -21.01
N GLN A 2 16.88 -4.02 -19.83
CA GLN A 2 16.20 -3.94 -18.52
C GLN A 2 15.90 -2.53 -17.99
N THR A 3 16.63 -1.51 -18.40
CA THR A 3 16.47 -0.13 -17.93
C THR A 3 15.19 0.55 -18.42
N ARG A 4 14.75 0.29 -19.65
CA ARG A 4 13.49 0.85 -20.21
C ARG A 4 12.23 0.35 -19.49
N PHE A 5 12.21 -0.90 -19.06
CA PHE A 5 11.04 -1.48 -18.35
C PHE A 5 10.88 -0.91 -16.92
N ARG A 6 11.98 -0.57 -16.25
CA ARG A 6 11.97 0.04 -14.92
C ARG A 6 11.46 1.48 -14.94
N ILE A 7 11.83 2.23 -15.97
CA ILE A 7 11.42 3.64 -16.13
C ILE A 7 9.90 3.74 -16.35
N ASN A 8 9.33 2.92 -17.25
CA ASN A 8 7.89 2.93 -17.52
C ASN A 8 7.05 2.60 -16.27
N ARG A 9 7.48 1.64 -15.44
CA ARG A 9 6.76 1.26 -14.22
C ARG A 9 6.77 2.38 -13.17
N THR A 10 7.87 3.09 -13.02
CA THR A 10 7.99 4.20 -12.08
C THR A 10 7.04 5.35 -12.44
N TYR A 11 6.97 5.70 -13.72
CA TYR A 11 6.05 6.75 -14.18
C TYR A 11 4.58 6.32 -14.05
N ALA A 12 4.26 5.06 -14.36
CA ALA A 12 2.90 4.55 -14.19
C ALA A 12 2.42 4.62 -12.73
N VAL A 13 3.29 4.28 -11.77
CA VAL A 13 2.96 4.39 -10.34
C VAL A 13 2.84 5.85 -9.92
N ALA A 14 3.73 6.73 -10.39
CA ALA A 14 3.66 8.16 -10.07
C ALA A 14 2.37 8.80 -10.62
N THR A 15 1.98 8.46 -11.86
CA THR A 15 0.72 8.93 -12.45
C THR A 15 -0.49 8.42 -11.68
N PHE A 16 -0.46 7.16 -11.26
CA PHE A 16 -1.52 6.58 -10.42
C PHE A 16 -1.64 7.31 -9.08
N ASP A 17 -0.52 7.57 -8.38
CA ASP A 17 -0.53 8.26 -7.10
C ASP A 17 -1.08 9.71 -7.23
N VAL A 18 -0.75 10.43 -8.30
CA VAL A 18 -1.30 11.77 -8.59
C VAL A 18 -2.79 11.70 -8.96
N ALA A 19 -3.21 10.68 -9.72
CA ALA A 19 -4.63 10.48 -10.02
C ALA A 19 -5.43 10.19 -8.74
N MET A 20 -4.88 9.41 -7.80
CA MET A 20 -5.50 9.18 -6.49
C MET A 20 -5.59 10.46 -5.67
N ALA A 21 -4.62 11.37 -5.76
CA ALA A 21 -4.69 12.68 -5.13
C ALA A 21 -5.80 13.55 -5.75
N ALA A 22 -5.97 13.54 -7.06
CA ALA A 22 -7.08 14.24 -7.72
C ALA A 22 -8.44 13.71 -7.26
N ILE A 23 -8.57 12.39 -7.17
CA ILE A 23 -9.79 11.72 -6.72
C ILE A 23 -10.05 12.05 -5.24
N SER A 24 -9.02 12.06 -4.37
CA SER A 24 -9.20 12.36 -2.95
C SER A 24 -9.76 13.76 -2.76
N PHE A 25 -9.20 14.74 -3.47
CA PHE A 25 -9.66 16.12 -3.43
C PHE A 25 -11.14 16.25 -3.85
N ALA A 26 -11.51 15.60 -4.97
CA ALA A 26 -12.89 15.61 -5.45
C ALA A 26 -13.85 14.93 -4.46
N VAL A 27 -13.46 13.78 -3.90
CA VAL A 27 -14.25 13.03 -2.91
C VAL A 27 -14.39 13.82 -1.61
N ALA A 28 -13.34 14.46 -1.13
CA ALA A 28 -13.39 15.27 0.09
C ALA A 28 -14.38 16.45 -0.04
N LEU A 29 -14.37 17.13 -1.18
CA LEU A 29 -15.34 18.19 -1.47
C LEU A 29 -16.76 17.65 -1.60
N LEU A 30 -16.93 16.51 -2.29
CA LEU A 30 -18.22 15.86 -2.46
C LEU A 30 -18.81 15.45 -1.11
N LEU A 31 -18.02 14.83 -0.24
CA LEU A 31 -18.46 14.43 1.10
C LEU A 31 -18.83 15.62 1.98
N ARG A 32 -18.14 16.75 1.80
CA ARG A 32 -18.40 17.94 2.61
C ARG A 32 -19.59 18.76 2.13
N ARG A 33 -19.77 18.92 0.83
CA ARG A 33 -20.82 19.76 0.25
C ARG A 33 -22.12 19.00 -0.08
N GLY A 34 -22.02 17.66 -0.21
CA GLY A 34 -23.11 16.81 -0.67
C GLY A 34 -23.26 16.88 -2.21
N ILE A 35 -23.92 15.87 -2.76
CA ILE A 35 -24.05 15.71 -4.23
C ILE A 35 -24.83 16.88 -4.86
N GLY A 36 -25.85 17.42 -4.20
CA GLY A 36 -26.70 18.48 -4.75
C GLY A 36 -26.01 19.83 -4.93
N ASN A 37 -25.12 20.20 -4.02
CA ASN A 37 -24.44 21.50 -4.02
C ASN A 37 -23.08 21.48 -4.71
N PHE A 38 -22.55 20.30 -5.02
CA PHE A 38 -21.22 20.13 -5.61
C PHE A 38 -21.11 20.86 -6.96
N TRP A 39 -22.11 20.74 -7.82
CA TRP A 39 -22.06 21.27 -9.17
C TRP A 39 -22.30 22.78 -9.24
N HIS A 40 -23.09 23.35 -8.33
CA HIS A 40 -23.44 24.77 -8.38
C HIS A 40 -22.37 25.70 -7.77
N GLU A 41 -21.66 25.25 -6.76
CA GLU A 41 -20.72 26.09 -5.99
C GLU A 41 -19.23 25.86 -6.34
N SER A 42 -18.94 24.81 -7.12
CA SER A 42 -17.56 24.35 -7.32
C SER A 42 -16.88 24.87 -8.58
N SER A 43 -17.61 25.51 -9.51
CA SER A 43 -17.12 25.69 -10.89
C SER A 43 -15.88 26.59 -11.05
N GLY A 44 -15.67 27.59 -10.21
CA GLY A 44 -14.51 28.48 -10.34
C GLY A 44 -13.27 27.95 -9.58
N PHE A 45 -13.45 27.64 -8.32
CA PHE A 45 -12.33 27.24 -7.43
C PHE A 45 -11.91 25.76 -7.58
N PHE A 46 -12.83 24.91 -8.08
CA PHE A 46 -12.57 23.47 -8.17
C PHE A 46 -11.41 23.12 -9.10
N VAL A 47 -11.38 23.73 -10.29
CA VAL A 47 -10.35 23.45 -11.30
C VAL A 47 -8.98 23.96 -10.82
N GLU A 48 -8.94 25.17 -10.29
CA GLU A 48 -7.70 25.75 -9.78
C GLU A 48 -7.19 24.96 -8.55
N GLY A 49 -8.08 24.60 -7.64
CA GLY A 49 -7.77 23.84 -6.43
C GLY A 49 -7.24 22.44 -6.73
N ILE A 50 -7.91 21.70 -7.65
CA ILE A 50 -7.47 20.34 -8.01
C ILE A 50 -6.11 20.35 -8.72
N VAL A 51 -5.88 21.33 -9.62
CA VAL A 51 -4.60 21.46 -10.31
C VAL A 51 -3.49 21.79 -9.32
N ALA A 52 -3.69 22.75 -8.42
CA ALA A 52 -2.74 23.09 -7.38
C ALA A 52 -2.45 21.90 -6.47
N PHE A 53 -3.48 21.18 -6.03
CA PHE A 53 -3.33 19.99 -5.19
C PHE A 53 -2.57 18.86 -5.88
N CYS A 54 -2.85 18.61 -7.17
CA CYS A 54 -2.13 17.62 -7.97
C CYS A 54 -0.66 17.98 -8.16
N VAL A 55 -0.34 19.25 -8.41
CA VAL A 55 1.04 19.72 -8.57
C VAL A 55 1.82 19.57 -7.26
N ILE A 56 1.24 19.98 -6.13
CA ILE A 56 1.85 19.81 -4.81
C ILE A 56 2.08 18.32 -4.52
N SER A 57 1.07 17.49 -4.75
CA SER A 57 1.16 16.04 -4.55
C SER A 57 2.25 15.42 -5.41
N ALA A 58 2.34 15.79 -6.68
CA ALA A 58 3.37 15.31 -7.60
C ALA A 58 4.78 15.65 -7.09
N ILE A 59 5.00 16.90 -6.65
CA ILE A 59 6.30 17.36 -6.12
C ILE A 59 6.66 16.62 -4.84
N VAL A 60 5.75 16.53 -3.88
CA VAL A 60 5.99 15.88 -2.58
C VAL A 60 6.23 14.38 -2.77
N PHE A 61 5.39 13.70 -3.56
CA PHE A 61 5.54 12.26 -3.82
C PHE A 61 6.85 11.96 -4.56
N TRP A 62 7.24 12.84 -5.51
CA TRP A 62 8.53 12.74 -6.19
C TRP A 62 9.70 12.92 -5.21
N ARG A 63 9.66 13.95 -4.36
CA ARG A 63 10.71 14.25 -3.38
C ARG A 63 10.86 13.16 -2.33
N MET A 64 9.75 12.58 -1.87
CA MET A 64 9.73 11.50 -0.88
C MET A 64 9.93 10.10 -1.48
N ARG A 65 10.05 10.01 -2.82
CA ARG A 65 10.28 8.75 -3.55
C ARG A 65 9.25 7.65 -3.24
N ILE A 66 7.99 8.03 -3.01
CA ILE A 66 6.90 7.10 -2.66
C ILE A 66 6.67 6.04 -3.74
N TYR A 67 6.87 6.42 -5.02
CA TYR A 67 6.76 5.54 -6.18
C TYR A 67 7.83 4.45 -6.26
N ARG A 68 8.91 4.49 -5.45
CA ARG A 68 9.98 3.47 -5.43
C ARG A 68 9.66 2.28 -4.53
N GLY A 69 8.57 2.33 -3.74
CA GLY A 69 8.12 1.22 -2.91
C GLY A 69 7.74 -0.01 -3.76
N PHE A 70 8.28 -1.17 -3.41
CA PHE A 70 7.83 -2.43 -3.99
C PHE A 70 6.44 -2.75 -3.43
N TRP A 71 5.41 -2.72 -4.26
CA TRP A 71 4.03 -3.07 -3.89
C TRP A 71 3.90 -4.44 -3.22
N ARG A 72 4.88 -5.30 -3.47
CA ARG A 72 4.93 -6.68 -2.95
C ARG A 72 5.37 -6.77 -1.47
N TYR A 73 6.08 -5.76 -0.96
CA TYR A 73 6.66 -5.77 0.39
C TYR A 73 6.27 -4.52 1.19
N THR A 74 4.98 -4.10 1.10
CA THR A 74 4.50 -2.94 1.85
C THR A 74 4.60 -3.23 3.35
N SER A 75 5.54 -2.57 4.01
CA SER A 75 5.75 -2.63 5.46
C SER A 75 4.88 -1.58 6.15
N SER A 76 4.63 -1.74 7.44
CA SER A 76 4.03 -0.70 8.29
C SER A 76 4.76 0.64 8.20
N ARG A 77 6.07 0.61 7.99
CA ARG A 77 6.90 1.80 7.74
C ARG A 77 6.55 2.52 6.44
N ASP A 78 6.11 1.79 5.40
CA ASP A 78 5.72 2.41 4.13
C ASP A 78 4.35 3.07 4.24
N VAL A 79 3.43 2.50 5.01
CA VAL A 79 2.15 3.15 5.34
C VAL A 79 2.38 4.43 6.14
N ALA A 80 3.29 4.42 7.11
CA ALA A 80 3.67 5.62 7.85
C ALA A 80 4.26 6.71 6.92
N LYS A 81 5.13 6.35 5.97
CA LYS A 81 5.67 7.30 4.96
C LYS A 81 4.57 7.91 4.10
N ILE A 82 3.57 7.11 3.70
CA ILE A 82 2.39 7.62 2.96
C ILE A 82 1.62 8.62 3.81
N GLY A 83 1.39 8.31 5.09
CA GLY A 83 0.72 9.22 6.01
C GLY A 83 1.48 10.55 6.18
N TRP A 84 2.80 10.50 6.35
CA TRP A 84 3.64 11.70 6.41
C TRP A 84 3.59 12.52 5.12
N ALA A 85 3.66 11.86 3.96
CA ALA A 85 3.58 12.56 2.68
C ALA A 85 2.22 13.22 2.46
N ALA A 86 1.13 12.52 2.76
CA ALA A 86 -0.21 13.08 2.70
C ALA A 86 -0.36 14.28 3.65
N GLY A 87 0.18 14.18 4.88
CA GLY A 87 0.21 15.30 5.82
C GLY A 87 0.95 16.52 5.28
N ILE A 88 2.12 16.32 4.67
CA ILE A 88 2.90 17.41 4.05
C ILE A 88 2.13 18.03 2.88
N VAL A 89 1.51 17.22 2.01
CA VAL A 89 0.70 17.72 0.89
C VAL A 89 -0.42 18.64 1.39
N VAL A 90 -1.21 18.14 2.35
CA VAL A 90 -2.34 18.90 2.89
C VAL A 90 -1.85 20.17 3.60
N LEU A 91 -0.75 20.10 4.36
CA LEU A 91 -0.17 21.25 5.06
C LEU A 91 0.27 22.35 4.08
N ILE A 92 0.99 21.98 3.01
CA ILE A 92 1.41 22.92 1.97
C ILE A 92 0.20 23.52 1.26
N PHE A 93 -0.79 22.68 0.93
CA PHE A 93 -2.01 23.13 0.28
C PHE A 93 -2.78 24.13 1.16
N VAL A 94 -2.94 23.85 2.47
CA VAL A 94 -3.55 24.76 3.44
C VAL A 94 -2.80 26.08 3.51
N ALA A 95 -1.45 26.05 3.57
CA ALA A 95 -0.64 27.24 3.64
C ALA A 95 -0.81 28.13 2.38
N LEU A 96 -0.85 27.51 1.20
CA LEU A 96 -1.10 28.23 -0.06
C LEU A 96 -2.50 28.80 -0.14
N LEU A 97 -3.53 28.02 0.27
CA LEU A 97 -4.90 28.52 0.35
C LEU A 97 -5.05 29.69 1.31
N PHE A 98 -4.39 29.61 2.46
CA PHE A 98 -4.41 30.71 3.43
C PHE A 98 -3.76 31.96 2.87
N ALA A 99 -2.64 31.83 2.17
CA ALA A 99 -1.94 32.96 1.55
C ALA A 99 -2.75 33.61 0.42
N ALA A 100 -3.46 32.78 -0.37
CA ALA A 100 -4.20 33.25 -1.56
C ALA A 100 -5.59 33.80 -1.23
N THR A 101 -6.36 33.12 -0.37
CA THR A 101 -7.79 33.38 -0.16
C THR A 101 -8.20 33.49 1.32
N ARG A 102 -7.26 33.48 2.26
CA ARG A 102 -7.53 33.39 3.71
C ARG A 102 -8.49 32.27 4.11
N LEU A 103 -8.53 31.20 3.30
CA LEU A 103 -9.44 30.06 3.45
C LEU A 103 -10.94 30.39 3.31
N GLU A 104 -11.30 31.51 2.67
CA GLU A 104 -12.71 31.88 2.50
C GLU A 104 -13.38 31.07 1.37
N ALA A 105 -12.61 30.69 0.33
CA ALA A 105 -13.12 29.94 -0.81
C ALA A 105 -13.22 28.44 -0.61
N TYR A 106 -12.63 27.89 0.48
CA TYR A 106 -12.55 26.46 0.71
C TYR A 106 -13.12 26.05 2.07
N PRO A 107 -13.99 25.06 2.16
CA PRO A 107 -14.54 24.62 3.43
C PRO A 107 -13.46 23.96 4.29
N ARG A 108 -13.14 24.60 5.42
CA ARG A 108 -12.04 24.18 6.34
C ARG A 108 -12.15 22.72 6.76
N SER A 109 -13.36 22.21 6.91
CA SER A 109 -13.62 20.81 7.29
C SER A 109 -13.36 19.81 6.18
N ALA A 110 -13.22 20.24 4.91
CA ALA A 110 -12.84 19.34 3.82
C ALA A 110 -11.36 18.93 3.88
N LEU A 111 -10.50 19.71 4.51
CA LEU A 111 -9.06 19.44 4.63
C LEU A 111 -8.74 18.17 5.42
N PRO A 112 -9.28 17.95 6.64
CA PRO A 112 -9.06 16.69 7.35
C PRO A 112 -9.72 15.50 6.65
N ILE A 113 -10.84 15.69 5.96
CA ILE A 113 -11.46 14.65 5.15
C ILE A 113 -10.55 14.26 3.99
N ASP A 114 -9.99 15.25 3.28
CA ASP A 114 -9.07 15.01 2.19
C ASP A 114 -7.81 14.26 2.63
N PHE A 115 -7.24 14.61 3.78
CA PHE A 115 -6.12 13.88 4.38
C PHE A 115 -6.46 12.39 4.57
N LEU A 116 -7.59 12.09 5.19
CA LEU A 116 -8.01 10.70 5.46
C LEU A 116 -8.29 9.93 4.16
N VAL A 117 -8.99 10.56 3.21
CA VAL A 117 -9.29 9.96 1.90
C VAL A 117 -8.01 9.74 1.11
N LEU A 118 -7.09 10.71 1.10
CA LEU A 118 -5.81 10.58 0.41
C LEU A 118 -4.98 9.41 0.97
N VAL A 119 -4.86 9.31 2.29
CA VAL A 119 -4.16 8.18 2.93
C VAL A 119 -4.85 6.85 2.58
N ALA A 120 -6.18 6.79 2.63
CA ALA A 120 -6.93 5.58 2.29
C ALA A 120 -6.75 5.17 0.82
N LEU A 121 -6.78 6.12 -0.11
CA LEU A 121 -6.61 5.85 -1.54
C LEU A 121 -5.17 5.49 -1.91
N LEU A 122 -4.17 6.02 -1.22
CA LEU A 122 -2.77 5.66 -1.46
C LEU A 122 -2.34 4.36 -0.78
N ALA A 123 -2.76 4.13 0.47
CA ALA A 123 -2.40 2.94 1.23
C ALA A 123 -3.31 1.75 0.92
N GLY A 124 -4.62 1.98 0.72
CA GLY A 124 -5.63 0.94 0.53
C GLY A 124 -5.30 -0.03 -0.60
N PRO A 125 -5.08 0.41 -1.84
CA PRO A 125 -4.74 -0.48 -2.95
C PRO A 125 -3.45 -1.27 -2.70
N ARG A 126 -2.46 -0.69 -2.02
CA ARG A 126 -1.19 -1.35 -1.69
C ARG A 126 -1.37 -2.44 -0.65
N ILE A 127 -2.17 -2.17 0.40
CA ILE A 127 -2.51 -3.15 1.44
C ILE A 127 -3.39 -4.27 0.87
N LEU A 128 -4.40 -3.93 0.06
CA LEU A 128 -5.25 -4.90 -0.59
C LEU A 128 -4.46 -5.82 -1.52
N TYR A 129 -3.62 -5.26 -2.38
CA TYR A 129 -2.75 -6.04 -3.27
C TYR A 129 -1.87 -7.02 -2.49
N ARG A 130 -1.25 -6.55 -1.41
CA ARG A 130 -0.47 -7.41 -0.51
C ARG A 130 -1.32 -8.52 0.09
N SER A 131 -2.50 -8.19 0.65
CA SER A 131 -3.39 -9.16 1.28
C SER A 131 -3.90 -10.21 0.27
N PHE A 132 -4.21 -9.79 -0.96
CA PHE A 132 -4.58 -10.72 -2.03
C PHE A 132 -3.42 -11.62 -2.42
N MET A 133 -2.20 -11.07 -2.52
CA MET A 133 -1.02 -11.85 -2.87
C MET A 133 -0.62 -12.84 -1.76
N GLU A 134 -0.75 -12.46 -0.49
CA GLU A 134 -0.46 -13.35 0.65
C GLU A 134 -1.56 -14.39 0.87
N ARG A 135 -2.84 -14.02 0.74
CA ARG A 135 -3.98 -14.92 0.93
C ARG A 135 -4.35 -15.71 -0.32
N GLY A 136 -4.30 -15.09 -1.50
CA GLY A 136 -4.73 -15.71 -2.76
C GLY A 136 -3.78 -16.80 -3.23
N LEU A 137 -2.46 -16.60 -3.13
CA LEU A 137 -1.49 -17.62 -3.50
C LEU A 137 -1.39 -18.74 -2.47
N ARG A 138 -1.50 -18.44 -1.17
CA ARG A 138 -1.48 -19.48 -0.12
C ARG A 138 -2.79 -20.26 -0.01
N GLY A 139 -3.94 -19.60 -0.13
CA GLY A 139 -5.23 -20.26 0.01
C GLY A 139 -5.65 -21.09 -1.21
N PHE A 140 -5.30 -20.65 -2.41
CA PHE A 140 -5.65 -21.38 -3.65
C PHE A 140 -4.71 -22.55 -3.92
N PHE A 141 -3.41 -22.39 -3.63
CA PHE A 141 -2.42 -23.47 -3.79
C PHE A 141 -2.42 -24.46 -2.61
N GLN A 142 -2.81 -24.06 -1.40
CA GLN A 142 -2.86 -24.97 -0.25
C GLN A 142 -4.08 -25.89 -0.24
N ARG A 143 -5.21 -25.49 -0.84
CA ARG A 143 -6.43 -26.29 -0.84
C ARG A 143 -6.47 -27.37 -1.94
N GLY A 144 -5.62 -27.25 -2.96
CA GLY A 144 -5.59 -28.20 -4.09
C GLY A 144 -4.40 -29.16 -4.11
N ASN A 145 -3.42 -28.98 -3.23
CA ASN A 145 -2.13 -29.67 -3.40
C ASN A 145 -1.68 -30.51 -2.20
N ASP A 146 -2.51 -30.69 -1.17
CA ASP A 146 -2.12 -31.52 -0.02
C ASP A 146 -2.07 -33.03 -0.39
N GLU A 147 -2.81 -33.46 -1.40
CA GLU A 147 -2.80 -34.87 -1.86
C GLU A 147 -1.57 -35.22 -2.70
N HIS A 148 -0.85 -34.21 -3.24
CA HIS A 148 0.34 -34.43 -4.09
C HIS A 148 1.66 -34.05 -3.41
N ARG A 149 1.64 -33.63 -2.14
CA ARG A 149 2.86 -33.31 -1.40
C ARG A 149 3.53 -34.56 -0.88
N ILE A 150 4.82 -34.68 -1.15
CA ILE A 150 5.63 -35.81 -0.68
C ILE A 150 5.83 -35.67 0.83
N PRO A 151 5.33 -36.64 1.64
CA PRO A 151 5.57 -36.60 3.07
C PRO A 151 7.04 -36.84 3.35
N VAL A 152 7.66 -35.92 4.10
CA VAL A 152 9.07 -36.01 4.47
C VAL A 152 9.21 -35.95 5.98
N LEU A 153 10.14 -36.71 6.49
CA LEU A 153 10.57 -36.71 7.87
C LEU A 153 11.95 -36.02 7.92
N LEU A 154 12.08 -34.98 8.72
CA LEU A 154 13.36 -34.27 8.85
C LEU A 154 14.18 -34.92 9.96
N LEU A 155 15.46 -35.19 9.67
CA LEU A 155 16.43 -35.69 10.63
C LEU A 155 17.29 -34.50 11.12
N GLY A 156 17.25 -34.26 12.45
CA GLY A 156 17.86 -33.11 13.10
C GLY A 156 16.90 -31.91 13.23
N ALA A 157 16.68 -31.42 14.45
CA ALA A 157 15.87 -30.25 14.77
C ALA A 157 16.75 -29.01 14.98
N GLY A 158 17.73 -28.79 14.08
CA GLY A 158 18.60 -27.63 14.08
C GLY A 158 18.09 -26.50 13.18
N ASP A 159 18.93 -25.46 13.04
CA ASP A 159 18.63 -24.26 12.23
C ASP A 159 18.30 -24.60 10.77
N ASP A 160 18.92 -25.67 10.21
CA ASP A 160 18.65 -26.12 8.85
C ASP A 160 17.23 -26.70 8.69
N ALA A 161 16.70 -27.38 9.72
CA ALA A 161 15.33 -27.87 9.72
C ALA A 161 14.33 -26.71 9.77
N GLU A 162 14.62 -25.67 10.55
CA GLU A 162 13.80 -24.44 10.58
C GLU A 162 13.81 -23.73 9.23
N LEU A 163 14.98 -23.60 8.59
CA LEU A 163 15.09 -23.04 7.24
C LEU A 163 14.31 -23.85 6.21
N PHE A 164 14.37 -25.19 6.26
CA PHE A 164 13.61 -26.05 5.36
C PHE A 164 12.10 -25.92 5.61
N MET A 165 11.64 -25.90 6.88
CA MET A 165 10.24 -25.66 7.21
C MET A 165 9.75 -24.29 6.70
N ARG A 166 10.52 -23.25 6.87
CA ARG A 166 10.19 -21.93 6.32
C ARG A 166 10.16 -21.93 4.79
N ALA A 167 11.09 -22.64 4.13
CA ALA A 167 11.14 -22.78 2.69
C ALA A 167 9.94 -23.60 2.15
N SER A 168 9.51 -24.65 2.87
CA SER A 168 8.32 -25.45 2.51
C SER A 168 7.03 -24.63 2.63
N LEU A 169 6.96 -23.68 3.56
CA LEU A 169 5.85 -22.75 3.71
C LEU A 169 5.89 -21.58 2.70
N SER A 170 7.08 -21.21 2.22
CA SER A 170 7.27 -20.05 1.33
C SER A 170 7.27 -20.37 -0.17
N GLY A 171 7.12 -21.63 -0.56
CA GLY A 171 6.93 -22.02 -1.97
C GLY A 171 8.17 -22.53 -2.69
N SER A 172 9.39 -22.35 -2.18
CA SER A 172 10.60 -22.93 -2.80
C SER A 172 10.75 -24.43 -2.58
N ALA A 173 10.12 -24.97 -1.50
CA ALA A 173 10.03 -26.40 -1.21
C ALA A 173 8.55 -26.85 -1.06
N ALA A 174 7.63 -26.24 -1.80
CA ALA A 174 6.19 -26.43 -1.67
C ALA A 174 5.72 -27.87 -2.00
N ASN A 175 6.55 -28.68 -2.65
CA ASN A 175 6.24 -30.07 -2.98
C ASN A 175 6.40 -31.03 -1.79
N TYR A 176 6.95 -30.57 -0.66
CA TYR A 176 7.20 -31.40 0.51
C TYR A 176 6.27 -31.03 1.66
N ARG A 177 5.78 -32.04 2.36
CA ARG A 177 5.03 -31.89 3.60
C ARG A 177 5.82 -32.51 4.75
N VAL A 178 6.29 -31.69 5.67
CA VAL A 178 6.97 -32.18 6.86
C VAL A 178 5.96 -32.86 7.77
N VAL A 179 6.15 -34.16 8.03
CA VAL A 179 5.25 -35.00 8.84
C VAL A 179 5.78 -35.10 10.28
N GLY A 180 7.08 -34.89 10.46
CA GLY A 180 7.73 -34.94 11.78
C GLY A 180 9.20 -34.59 11.71
N LEU A 181 9.77 -34.33 12.89
CA LEU A 181 11.20 -34.14 13.12
C LEU A 181 11.70 -35.26 14.01
N ILE A 182 12.85 -35.81 13.69
CA ILE A 182 13.59 -36.74 14.55
C ILE A 182 14.89 -36.06 14.94
N ASP A 183 15.16 -36.02 16.25
CA ASP A 183 16.43 -35.52 16.81
C ASP A 183 16.92 -36.50 17.84
N ASP A 184 18.24 -36.57 18.03
CA ASP A 184 18.90 -37.41 19.02
C ASP A 184 19.03 -36.70 20.39
N GLU A 185 18.69 -35.41 20.47
CA GLU A 185 18.66 -34.67 21.74
C GLU A 185 17.33 -34.90 22.47
N GLU A 186 17.38 -35.64 23.58
CA GLU A 186 16.20 -35.96 24.45
C GLU A 186 15.47 -34.72 24.97
N GLY A 187 16.13 -33.56 25.09
CA GLY A 187 15.55 -32.30 25.57
C GLY A 187 14.56 -31.64 24.62
N LYS A 188 14.48 -32.09 23.35
CA LYS A 188 13.61 -31.50 22.31
C LYS A 188 12.34 -32.32 22.07
N ILE A 189 12.16 -33.44 22.76
CA ILE A 189 11.01 -34.32 22.62
C ILE A 189 9.74 -33.59 23.11
N GLY A 190 8.75 -33.43 22.25
CA GLY A 190 7.44 -32.86 22.62
C GLY A 190 7.33 -31.34 22.58
N SER A 191 8.34 -30.61 22.10
CA SER A 191 8.18 -29.18 21.75
C SER A 191 7.42 -29.04 20.43
N HIS A 192 6.27 -28.36 20.50
CA HIS A 192 5.39 -28.05 19.35
C HIS A 192 5.72 -26.69 18.77
#